data_e3819c4e882ac3792f8311ee35c3f0af
#
_entry.id   e3819c4e882ac3792f8311ee35c3f0af
#
_cell.length_a   1.000
_cell.length_b   1.000
_cell.length_c   1.000
_cell.angle_alpha   90.00
_cell.angle_beta   90.00
_cell.angle_gamma   90.00
#
_symmetry.space_group_name_H-M   'P 1'
#
loop_
_entity.id
_entity.type
_entity.pdbx_description
1 polymer ?
#
loop_
_entity_poly.entity_id
_entity_poly.type
_entity_poly.pdbx_seq_one_letter_code
_entity_poly.pdbx_strand_id
1 'polypeptide(L)'
;KDDPSRRLINSGMAPMKKWFLGQEEPPPHRVTTCQKCIRTPDIERVGITARHGCFFEMLGNFSFQDYFKKEVIPWAWEFLTKELEIPADRLYISVYQDDDEAYDIWTKSVGIPEDHMVRLGKEDNFWEHGSGPCGVGCDCDRFMEIWNLVFSQYDSDGKGTYALLPKPNIDTGMGLERLAVVMQDVDNLFEVDTVAAVLHHVERISGKQYGA
;
A
#
# COMPACT_ATOMS: atom_id res chain seq x y z
N LYS A 1 -1.38 12.01 -15.15
CA LYS A 1 -0.32 12.85 -15.73
C LYS A 1 -0.69 14.33 -15.75
N ASP A 2 -1.97 14.65 -15.68
CA ASP A 2 -2.50 16.01 -15.87
C ASP A 2 -3.33 16.49 -14.64
N ASP A 3 -2.95 16.11 -13.42
CA ASP A 3 -3.57 16.63 -12.21
C ASP A 3 -2.95 18.01 -11.87
N PRO A 4 -3.68 19.12 -12.07
CA PRO A 4 -3.17 20.45 -11.81
C PRO A 4 -3.02 20.75 -10.31
N SER A 5 -3.60 19.92 -9.43
CA SER A 5 -3.57 20.13 -7.99
C SER A 5 -2.25 19.70 -7.34
N ARG A 6 -1.42 18.89 -8.04
CA ARG A 6 -0.19 18.31 -7.49
C ARG A 6 0.96 18.35 -8.47
N ARG A 7 2.12 18.77 -7.98
CA ARG A 7 3.38 18.72 -8.73
C ARG A 7 4.01 17.32 -8.72
N LEU A 8 3.82 16.59 -7.64
CA LEU A 8 4.35 15.24 -7.44
C LEU A 8 3.21 14.29 -7.04
N ILE A 9 3.16 13.12 -7.65
CA ILE A 9 2.23 12.06 -7.28
C ILE A 9 2.90 11.20 -6.22
N ASN A 10 2.23 10.99 -5.10
CA ASN A 10 2.74 10.27 -3.94
C ASN A 10 1.99 8.96 -3.62
N SER A 11 0.94 8.65 -4.39
CA SER A 11 0.16 7.40 -4.27
C SER A 11 -0.59 7.09 -5.55
N GLY A 12 -0.99 5.84 -5.71
CA GLY A 12 -1.80 5.39 -6.85
C GLY A 12 -3.17 6.05 -6.91
N MET A 13 -3.79 6.32 -5.76
CA MET A 13 -5.12 6.93 -5.63
C MET A 13 -5.14 8.43 -5.99
N ALA A 14 -4.01 9.13 -5.80
CA ALA A 14 -3.98 10.59 -5.91
C ALA A 14 -4.60 11.15 -7.22
N PRO A 15 -4.36 10.56 -8.42
CA PRO A 15 -4.98 11.03 -9.65
C PRO A 15 -6.48 10.76 -9.76
N MET A 16 -7.03 9.88 -8.91
CA MET A 16 -8.41 9.38 -8.97
C MET A 16 -9.29 9.93 -7.85
N LYS A 17 -8.79 10.91 -7.05
CA LYS A 17 -9.48 11.45 -5.87
C LYS A 17 -10.92 11.87 -6.15
N LYS A 18 -11.21 12.45 -7.32
CA LYS A 18 -12.55 12.90 -7.70
C LYS A 18 -13.55 11.74 -7.80
N TRP A 19 -13.09 10.58 -8.29
CA TRP A 19 -13.93 9.39 -8.40
C TRP A 19 -14.26 8.80 -7.02
N PHE A 20 -13.29 8.79 -6.10
CA PHE A 20 -13.51 8.38 -4.71
C PHE A 20 -14.53 9.26 -3.99
N LEU A 21 -14.50 10.57 -4.26
CA LEU A 21 -15.45 11.54 -3.70
C LEU A 21 -16.80 11.58 -4.40
N GLY A 22 -16.99 10.82 -5.49
CA GLY A 22 -18.22 10.86 -6.28
C GLY A 22 -18.44 12.19 -7.01
N GLN A 23 -17.39 12.98 -7.22
CA GLN A 23 -17.46 14.25 -7.95
C GLN A 23 -17.49 14.06 -9.48
N GLU A 24 -16.94 12.95 -9.92
CA GLU A 24 -16.96 12.50 -11.33
C GLU A 24 -17.25 11.00 -11.36
N GLU A 25 -18.00 10.56 -12.38
CA GLU A 25 -18.21 9.12 -12.61
C GLU A 25 -16.91 8.48 -13.09
N PRO A 26 -16.47 7.38 -12.45
CA PRO A 26 -15.29 6.64 -12.92
C PRO A 26 -15.62 5.94 -14.26
N PRO A 27 -14.78 6.06 -15.30
CA PRO A 27 -15.07 5.42 -16.58
C PRO A 27 -15.20 3.90 -16.46
N PRO A 28 -14.27 3.16 -15.80
CA PRO A 28 -14.49 1.80 -15.32
C PRO A 28 -14.67 1.79 -13.79
N HIS A 29 -15.52 0.88 -13.28
CA HIS A 29 -15.67 0.68 -11.84
C HIS A 29 -14.49 -0.10 -11.22
N ARG A 30 -13.72 -0.82 -12.04
CA ARG A 30 -12.51 -1.56 -11.64
C ARG A 30 -11.32 -1.02 -12.42
N VAL A 31 -10.28 -0.61 -11.69
CA VAL A 31 -9.07 -0.04 -12.29
C VAL A 31 -7.84 -0.70 -11.68
N THR A 32 -6.86 -1.03 -12.51
CA THR A 32 -5.51 -1.37 -12.06
C THR A 32 -4.51 -0.37 -12.62
N THR A 33 -3.49 -0.05 -11.82
CA THR A 33 -2.45 0.90 -12.21
C THR A 33 -1.07 0.43 -11.76
N CYS A 34 -0.05 0.89 -12.48
CA CYS A 34 1.33 0.97 -12.02
C CYS A 34 1.72 2.45 -12.05
N GLN A 35 1.72 3.11 -10.89
CA GLN A 35 1.94 4.54 -10.77
C GLN A 35 3.32 4.84 -10.23
N LYS A 36 4.12 5.60 -10.97
CA LYS A 36 5.39 6.15 -10.46
C LYS A 36 5.10 7.22 -9.41
N CYS A 37 5.67 7.04 -8.23
CA CYS A 37 5.43 7.88 -7.07
C CYS A 37 6.73 8.50 -6.55
N ILE A 38 6.61 9.69 -5.97
CA ILE A 38 7.69 10.37 -5.27
C ILE A 38 7.20 10.81 -3.88
N ARG A 39 7.90 10.35 -2.83
CA ARG A 39 7.69 10.74 -1.43
C ARG A 39 8.95 11.38 -0.87
N THR A 40 9.01 12.70 -0.85
CA THR A 40 10.16 13.46 -0.33
C THR A 40 10.31 13.40 1.19
N PRO A 41 9.24 13.28 2.03
CA PRO A 41 9.40 13.14 3.48
C PRO A 41 10.20 11.90 3.90
N ASP A 42 10.27 10.88 3.06
CA ASP A 42 10.99 9.64 3.37
C ASP A 42 12.52 9.76 3.17
N ILE A 43 13.03 10.90 2.68
CA ILE A 43 14.46 11.09 2.35
C ILE A 43 15.38 10.84 3.54
N GLU A 44 14.95 11.21 4.74
CA GLU A 44 15.71 11.03 5.99
C GLU A 44 15.86 9.55 6.38
N ARG A 45 15.04 8.67 5.80
CA ARG A 45 15.04 7.22 6.08
C ARG A 45 15.75 6.40 5.00
N VAL A 46 16.08 7.02 3.86
CA VAL A 46 16.75 6.37 2.74
C VAL A 46 18.17 5.95 3.15
N GLY A 47 18.50 4.67 2.98
CA GLY A 47 19.77 4.09 3.39
C GLY A 47 19.90 3.83 4.90
N ILE A 48 18.90 4.18 5.73
CA ILE A 48 18.83 3.85 7.16
C ILE A 48 17.96 2.62 7.38
N THR A 49 16.84 2.55 6.67
CA THR A 49 15.92 1.40 6.73
C THR A 49 16.03 0.57 5.45
N ALA A 50 15.71 -0.70 5.55
CA ALA A 50 15.72 -1.63 4.41
C ALA A 50 14.65 -1.33 3.33
N ARG A 51 13.64 -0.50 3.64
CA ARG A 51 12.39 -0.38 2.88
C ARG A 51 12.04 1.00 2.36
N HIS A 52 12.82 2.05 2.66
CA HIS A 52 12.49 3.41 2.24
C HIS A 52 13.32 3.87 1.05
N GLY A 53 12.60 4.34 0.01
CA GLY A 53 13.11 5.06 -1.14
C GLY A 53 12.18 6.22 -1.46
N CYS A 54 12.73 7.33 -1.96
CA CYS A 54 11.90 8.50 -2.34
C CYS A 54 11.14 8.29 -3.65
N PHE A 55 11.67 7.49 -4.56
CA PHE A 55 11.02 7.10 -5.81
C PHE A 55 10.66 5.62 -5.75
N PHE A 56 9.44 5.27 -6.14
CA PHE A 56 8.96 3.89 -6.21
C PHE A 56 7.79 3.78 -7.17
N GLU A 57 7.51 2.57 -7.61
CA GLU A 57 6.31 2.25 -8.38
C GLU A 57 5.26 1.61 -7.49
N MET A 58 4.05 2.17 -7.49
CA MET A 58 2.92 1.66 -6.73
C MET A 58 1.95 0.92 -7.65
N LEU A 59 1.82 -0.38 -7.42
CA LEU A 59 0.79 -1.20 -8.03
C LEU A 59 -0.51 -0.96 -7.28
N GLY A 60 -1.56 -0.56 -7.98
CA GLY A 60 -2.85 -0.25 -7.39
C GLY A 60 -3.99 -1.05 -8.01
N ASN A 61 -4.93 -1.47 -7.17
CA ASN A 61 -6.20 -2.04 -7.59
C ASN A 61 -7.32 -1.27 -6.91
N PHE A 62 -8.24 -0.76 -7.69
CA PHE A 62 -9.28 0.14 -7.23
C PHE A 62 -10.66 -0.39 -7.59
N SER A 63 -11.58 -0.25 -6.62
CA SER A 63 -13.00 -0.50 -6.83
C SER A 63 -13.79 0.75 -6.52
N PHE A 64 -14.51 1.23 -7.50
CA PHE A 64 -15.44 2.34 -7.35
C PHE A 64 -16.86 1.79 -7.25
N GLN A 65 -17.29 1.53 -6.00
CA GLN A 65 -18.65 1.06 -5.69
C GLN A 65 -19.02 -0.31 -6.32
N ASP A 66 -18.03 -1.17 -6.61
CA ASP A 66 -18.23 -2.49 -7.22
C ASP A 66 -17.95 -3.59 -6.18
N TYR A 67 -16.68 -4.01 -5.98
CA TYR A 67 -16.33 -4.98 -4.93
C TYR A 67 -15.80 -4.27 -3.67
N PHE A 68 -15.87 -4.98 -2.54
CA PHE A 68 -15.41 -4.47 -1.26
C PHE A 68 -14.66 -5.55 -0.46
N LYS A 69 -14.66 -5.50 0.88
CA LYS A 69 -13.88 -6.37 1.76
C LYS A 69 -14.03 -7.87 1.48
N LYS A 70 -15.28 -8.32 1.26
CA LYS A 70 -15.60 -9.75 1.09
C LYS A 70 -14.95 -10.37 -0.14
N GLU A 71 -14.74 -9.58 -1.17
CA GLU A 71 -14.12 -10.00 -2.41
C GLU A 71 -12.62 -9.73 -2.40
N VAL A 72 -12.19 -8.51 -2.06
CA VAL A 72 -10.77 -8.12 -2.18
C VAL A 72 -9.87 -8.88 -1.21
N ILE A 73 -10.33 -9.18 0.00
CA ILE A 73 -9.52 -9.89 0.99
C ILE A 73 -9.14 -11.30 0.52
N PRO A 74 -10.08 -12.18 0.13
CA PRO A 74 -9.73 -13.47 -0.43
C PRO A 74 -8.88 -13.40 -1.70
N TRP A 75 -9.14 -12.43 -2.60
CA TRP A 75 -8.34 -12.24 -3.82
C TRP A 75 -6.91 -11.82 -3.51
N ALA A 76 -6.72 -10.94 -2.52
CA ALA A 76 -5.39 -10.54 -2.10
C ALA A 76 -4.59 -11.72 -1.54
N TRP A 77 -5.22 -12.55 -0.71
CA TRP A 77 -4.60 -13.76 -0.18
C TRP A 77 -4.25 -14.77 -1.28
N GLU A 78 -5.18 -15.00 -2.19
CA GLU A 78 -4.97 -15.89 -3.34
C GLU A 78 -3.80 -15.39 -4.20
N PHE A 79 -3.75 -14.10 -4.51
CA PHE A 79 -2.68 -13.52 -5.29
C PHE A 79 -1.31 -13.70 -4.62
N LEU A 80 -1.19 -13.39 -3.33
CA LEU A 80 0.09 -13.53 -2.62
C LEU A 80 0.54 -14.99 -2.48
N THR A 81 -0.38 -15.91 -2.18
CA THR A 81 -0.02 -17.28 -1.83
C THR A 81 -0.04 -18.27 -2.99
N LYS A 82 -0.87 -18.03 -4.02
CA LYS A 82 -0.98 -18.94 -5.17
C LYS A 82 -0.27 -18.40 -6.41
N GLU A 83 -0.48 -17.12 -6.74
CA GLU A 83 0.11 -16.54 -7.94
C GLU A 83 1.57 -16.15 -7.74
N LEU A 84 1.89 -15.55 -6.57
CA LEU A 84 3.25 -15.17 -6.22
C LEU A 84 3.99 -16.24 -5.40
N GLU A 85 3.30 -17.30 -4.98
CA GLU A 85 3.85 -18.43 -4.22
C GLU A 85 4.60 -18.02 -2.94
N ILE A 86 4.22 -16.90 -2.33
CA ILE A 86 4.79 -16.48 -1.05
C ILE A 86 4.30 -17.43 0.05
N PRO A 87 5.21 -18.03 0.84
CA PRO A 87 4.82 -18.93 1.91
C PRO A 87 3.87 -18.24 2.91
N ALA A 88 2.74 -18.86 3.21
CA ALA A 88 1.70 -18.30 4.05
C ALA A 88 2.17 -18.01 5.48
N ASP A 89 3.11 -18.78 6.00
CA ASP A 89 3.74 -18.63 7.31
C ASP A 89 4.67 -17.40 7.41
N ARG A 90 5.06 -16.81 6.28
CA ARG A 90 5.79 -15.53 6.23
C ARG A 90 4.87 -14.31 6.24
N LEU A 91 3.56 -14.48 6.07
CA LEU A 91 2.59 -13.40 5.94
C LEU A 91 1.88 -13.14 7.28
N TYR A 92 1.87 -11.88 7.66
CA TYR A 92 1.15 -11.37 8.83
C TYR A 92 0.18 -10.29 8.38
N ILE A 93 -1.01 -10.32 8.96
CA ILE A 93 -2.11 -9.43 8.58
C ILE A 93 -2.40 -8.47 9.72
N SER A 94 -2.39 -7.18 9.42
CA SER A 94 -2.88 -6.18 10.36
C SER A 94 -4.24 -5.65 9.91
N VAL A 95 -5.10 -5.38 10.89
CA VAL A 95 -6.39 -4.75 10.69
C VAL A 95 -6.59 -3.62 11.68
N TYR A 96 -7.40 -2.63 11.31
CA TYR A 96 -7.78 -1.59 12.26
C TYR A 96 -8.53 -2.20 13.44
N GLN A 97 -8.24 -1.71 14.65
CA GLN A 97 -8.72 -2.30 15.89
C GLN A 97 -10.25 -2.47 15.97
N ASP A 98 -11.00 -1.55 15.35
CA ASP A 98 -12.46 -1.53 15.36
C ASP A 98 -13.06 -2.10 14.06
N ASP A 99 -12.26 -2.69 13.16
CA ASP A 99 -12.74 -3.33 11.93
C ASP A 99 -12.93 -4.83 12.12
N ASP A 100 -13.98 -5.19 12.85
CA ASP A 100 -14.35 -6.58 13.10
C ASP A 100 -14.74 -7.33 11.82
N GLU A 101 -15.32 -6.64 10.83
CA GLU A 101 -15.69 -7.26 9.56
C GLU A 101 -14.46 -7.75 8.80
N ALA A 102 -13.42 -6.91 8.68
CA ALA A 102 -12.18 -7.34 8.02
C ALA A 102 -11.49 -8.47 8.80
N TYR A 103 -11.43 -8.37 10.14
CA TYR A 103 -10.87 -9.40 10.99
C TYR A 103 -11.59 -10.75 10.81
N ASP A 104 -12.90 -10.73 10.80
CA ASP A 104 -13.73 -11.94 10.61
C ASP A 104 -13.56 -12.55 9.21
N ILE A 105 -13.41 -11.75 8.17
CA ILE A 105 -13.15 -12.27 6.83
C ILE A 105 -11.78 -12.94 6.78
N TRP A 106 -10.73 -12.32 7.31
CA TRP A 106 -9.39 -12.91 7.36
C TRP A 106 -9.36 -14.23 8.14
N THR A 107 -9.95 -14.25 9.34
CA THR A 107 -9.88 -15.44 10.22
C THR A 107 -10.87 -16.53 9.83
N LYS A 108 -12.12 -16.19 9.50
CA LYS A 108 -13.20 -17.16 9.28
C LYS A 108 -13.36 -17.57 7.81
N SER A 109 -13.14 -16.66 6.87
CA SER A 109 -13.33 -16.94 5.44
C SER A 109 -12.04 -17.36 4.76
N VAL A 110 -10.94 -16.68 5.05
CA VAL A 110 -9.60 -16.99 4.52
C VAL A 110 -8.92 -18.08 5.36
N GLY A 111 -9.13 -18.07 6.67
CA GLY A 111 -8.59 -19.07 7.59
C GLY A 111 -7.21 -18.71 8.15
N ILE A 112 -6.89 -17.43 8.25
CA ILE A 112 -5.62 -16.98 8.85
C ILE A 112 -5.62 -17.30 10.34
N PRO A 113 -4.55 -17.94 10.88
CA PRO A 113 -4.40 -18.17 12.31
C PRO A 113 -4.36 -16.86 13.10
N GLU A 114 -4.91 -16.87 14.31
CA GLU A 114 -4.97 -15.65 15.15
C GLU A 114 -3.59 -15.11 15.52
N ASP A 115 -2.57 -15.96 15.63
CA ASP A 115 -1.18 -15.57 15.91
C ASP A 115 -0.49 -14.88 14.72
N HIS A 116 -1.10 -14.94 13.52
CA HIS A 116 -0.71 -14.18 12.34
C HIS A 116 -1.55 -12.91 12.13
N MET A 117 -2.47 -12.61 13.07
CA MET A 117 -3.34 -11.44 13.02
C MET A 117 -2.97 -10.42 14.08
N VAL A 118 -2.94 -9.14 13.70
CA VAL A 118 -2.69 -8.03 14.62
C VAL A 118 -3.76 -6.96 14.45
N ARG A 119 -4.30 -6.48 15.58
CA ARG A 119 -5.19 -5.31 15.59
C ARG A 119 -4.38 -4.08 16.01
N LEU A 120 -4.37 -3.05 15.19
CA LEU A 120 -3.61 -1.83 15.41
C LEU A 120 -4.52 -0.60 15.45
N GLY A 121 -4.06 0.43 16.15
CA GLY A 121 -4.77 1.67 16.31
C GLY A 121 -4.73 2.57 15.06
N LYS A 122 -5.22 3.80 15.25
CA LYS A 122 -5.32 4.78 14.17
C LYS A 122 -3.94 5.19 13.62
N GLU A 123 -2.92 5.19 14.44
CA GLU A 123 -1.58 5.65 14.05
C GLU A 123 -0.94 4.74 13.01
N ASP A 124 -1.21 3.43 13.10
CA ASP A 124 -0.59 2.42 12.25
C ASP A 124 -1.52 1.89 11.16
N ASN A 125 -2.84 1.85 11.44
CA ASN A 125 -3.79 1.14 10.59
C ASN A 125 -4.96 2.00 10.10
N PHE A 126 -4.76 3.32 9.99
CA PHE A 126 -5.77 4.22 9.45
C PHE A 126 -5.13 5.23 8.50
N TRP A 127 -5.35 5.06 7.20
CA TRP A 127 -4.81 5.96 6.20
C TRP A 127 -5.70 7.19 6.03
N GLU A 128 -5.10 8.37 6.12
CA GLU A 128 -5.77 9.66 5.98
C GLU A 128 -4.91 10.62 5.13
N HIS A 129 -5.54 11.31 4.20
CA HIS A 129 -4.85 12.26 3.32
C HIS A 129 -5.49 13.64 3.39
N GLY A 130 -5.34 14.32 4.53
CA GLY A 130 -5.95 15.61 4.78
C GLY A 130 -7.48 15.53 4.76
N SER A 131 -8.14 16.35 3.94
CA SER A 131 -9.58 16.21 3.66
C SER A 131 -9.81 15.23 2.51
N GLY A 132 -10.81 14.35 2.64
CA GLY A 132 -11.19 13.40 1.61
C GLY A 132 -11.23 11.94 2.07
N PRO A 133 -11.24 10.97 1.15
CA PRO A 133 -11.35 9.55 1.47
C PRO A 133 -10.25 9.08 2.40
N CYS A 134 -10.60 8.26 3.39
CA CYS A 134 -9.68 7.68 4.35
C CYS A 134 -10.07 6.24 4.72
N GLY A 135 -9.12 5.47 5.22
CA GLY A 135 -9.27 4.06 5.54
C GLY A 135 -8.05 3.45 6.22
N VAL A 136 -8.03 2.15 6.35
CA VAL A 136 -7.12 1.37 7.20
C VAL A 136 -5.86 0.92 6.46
N GLY A 137 -4.66 1.05 7.07
CA GLY A 137 -3.38 0.56 6.53
C GLY A 137 -2.25 0.62 7.57
N CYS A 138 -1.23 -0.27 7.49
CA CYS A 138 -0.20 -0.45 8.53
C CYS A 138 1.24 -0.34 8.03
N ASP A 139 2.14 0.15 8.90
CA ASP A 139 3.61 -0.02 8.81
C ASP A 139 4.20 -0.21 10.22
N CYS A 140 4.99 -1.27 10.46
CA CYS A 140 5.69 -1.47 11.73
C CYS A 140 7.14 -1.92 11.52
N ASP A 141 8.02 -1.69 12.52
CA ASP A 141 9.47 -1.91 12.38
C ASP A 141 9.89 -3.38 12.26
N ARG A 142 9.06 -4.31 12.75
CA ARG A 142 9.35 -5.75 12.71
C ARG A 142 9.01 -6.39 11.36
N PHE A 143 7.99 -5.88 10.68
CA PHE A 143 7.48 -6.42 9.44
C PHE A 143 7.54 -5.36 8.34
N MET A 144 7.93 -5.76 7.14
CA MET A 144 7.84 -4.89 5.97
C MET A 144 6.43 -4.97 5.40
N GLU A 145 5.72 -3.84 5.37
CA GLU A 145 4.47 -3.73 4.63
C GLU A 145 4.76 -3.88 3.14
N ILE A 146 4.20 -4.92 2.52
CA ILE A 146 4.29 -5.13 1.07
C ILE A 146 3.03 -4.65 0.34
N TRP A 147 1.86 -4.75 0.98
CA TRP A 147 0.58 -4.41 0.36
C TRP A 147 -0.38 -3.81 1.38
N ASN A 148 -0.95 -2.69 1.02
CA ASN A 148 -1.98 -2.02 1.81
C ASN A 148 -3.34 -2.12 1.09
N LEU A 149 -4.36 -2.65 1.78
CA LEU A 149 -5.74 -2.69 1.33
C LEU A 149 -6.54 -1.63 2.10
N VAL A 150 -6.76 -0.46 1.49
CA VAL A 150 -7.52 0.62 2.12
C VAL A 150 -9.01 0.47 1.81
N PHE A 151 -9.81 0.31 2.85
CA PHE A 151 -11.27 0.25 2.79
C PHE A 151 -11.82 1.66 2.93
N SER A 152 -11.89 2.40 1.81
CA SER A 152 -12.34 3.79 1.77
C SER A 152 -13.84 3.86 1.97
N GLN A 153 -14.28 4.06 3.21
CA GLN A 153 -15.70 4.13 3.59
C GLN A 153 -16.06 5.47 4.25
N TYR A 154 -15.08 6.35 4.48
CA TYR A 154 -15.31 7.63 5.13
C TYR A 154 -14.81 8.78 4.25
N ASP A 155 -15.46 9.95 4.43
CA ASP A 155 -14.99 11.25 3.94
C ASP A 155 -14.60 12.10 5.16
N SER A 156 -13.36 12.58 5.17
CA SER A 156 -12.80 13.40 6.26
C SER A 156 -12.92 14.88 5.93
N ASP A 157 -13.36 15.69 6.89
CA ASP A 157 -13.35 17.15 6.80
C ASP A 157 -11.96 17.77 7.06
N GLY A 158 -10.97 16.93 7.37
CA GLY A 158 -9.61 17.37 7.75
C GLY A 158 -9.53 17.99 9.15
N LYS A 159 -10.62 17.94 9.94
CA LYS A 159 -10.71 18.49 11.31
C LYS A 159 -11.05 17.39 12.32
N GLY A 160 -11.02 16.13 11.90
CA GLY A 160 -11.29 14.97 12.75
C GLY A 160 -12.73 14.47 12.71
N THR A 161 -13.57 15.01 11.81
CA THR A 161 -14.92 14.49 11.57
C THR A 161 -14.93 13.57 10.36
N TYR A 162 -15.58 12.41 10.48
CA TYR A 162 -15.67 11.39 9.45
C TYR A 162 -17.14 11.13 9.12
N ALA A 163 -17.54 11.38 7.89
CA ALA A 163 -18.86 11.02 7.38
C ALA A 163 -18.75 9.74 6.55
N LEU A 164 -19.74 8.85 6.66
CA LEU A 164 -19.78 7.67 5.80
C LEU A 164 -20.00 8.10 4.34
N LEU A 165 -19.21 7.54 3.44
CA LEU A 165 -19.45 7.65 2.00
C LEU A 165 -20.77 6.94 1.65
N PRO A 166 -21.52 7.43 0.66
CA PRO A 166 -22.77 6.80 0.21
C PRO A 166 -22.56 5.35 -0.24
N LYS A 167 -21.39 5.06 -0.80
CA LYS A 167 -20.93 3.72 -1.16
C LYS A 167 -19.42 3.62 -0.89
N PRO A 168 -18.96 2.48 -0.37
CA PRO A 168 -17.54 2.27 -0.10
C PRO A 168 -16.76 2.01 -1.38
N ASN A 169 -15.46 2.30 -1.32
CA ASN A 169 -14.51 2.06 -2.40
C ASN A 169 -13.33 1.24 -1.87
N ILE A 170 -12.60 0.59 -2.79
CA ILE A 170 -11.32 -0.04 -2.49
C ILE A 170 -10.21 0.79 -3.13
N ASP A 171 -9.19 1.07 -2.32
CA ASP A 171 -7.90 1.59 -2.73
C ASP A 171 -6.83 0.60 -2.28
N THR A 172 -5.99 0.12 -3.17
CA THR A 172 -4.87 -0.71 -2.77
C THR A 172 -3.55 -0.11 -3.27
N GLY A 173 -2.51 -0.26 -2.45
CA GLY A 173 -1.17 0.14 -2.80
C GLY A 173 -0.16 -0.93 -2.44
N MET A 174 0.51 -1.50 -3.46
CA MET A 174 1.63 -2.41 -3.28
C MET A 174 2.89 -1.76 -3.86
N GLY A 175 3.93 -1.60 -3.04
CA GLY A 175 5.22 -1.13 -3.53
C GLY A 175 5.89 -2.21 -4.36
N LEU A 176 6.10 -1.95 -5.66
CA LEU A 176 6.75 -2.92 -6.56
C LEU A 176 8.12 -3.31 -6.05
N GLU A 177 8.91 -2.34 -5.60
CA GLU A 177 10.27 -2.56 -5.09
C GLU A 177 10.27 -3.35 -3.78
N ARG A 178 9.29 -3.09 -2.88
CA ARG A 178 9.13 -3.89 -1.63
C ARG A 178 8.72 -5.33 -1.95
N LEU A 179 7.81 -5.53 -2.89
CA LEU A 179 7.47 -6.86 -3.38
C LEU A 179 8.70 -7.55 -3.98
N ALA A 180 9.50 -6.82 -4.77
CA ALA A 180 10.72 -7.36 -5.37
C ALA A 180 11.76 -7.79 -4.32
N VAL A 181 11.90 -7.09 -3.19
CA VAL A 181 12.74 -7.52 -2.06
C VAL A 181 12.34 -8.93 -1.60
N VAL A 182 11.04 -9.18 -1.43
CA VAL A 182 10.53 -10.50 -1.01
C VAL A 182 10.71 -11.56 -2.09
N MET A 183 10.42 -11.22 -3.35
CA MET A 183 10.47 -12.17 -4.47
C MET A 183 11.90 -12.52 -4.90
N GLN A 184 12.85 -11.62 -4.72
CA GLN A 184 14.27 -11.84 -5.01
C GLN A 184 15.06 -12.35 -3.80
N ASP A 185 14.38 -12.48 -2.64
CA ASP A 185 14.96 -12.95 -1.38
C ASP A 185 16.25 -12.17 -0.99
N VAL A 186 16.15 -10.83 -1.08
CA VAL A 186 17.23 -9.90 -0.71
C VAL A 186 16.87 -9.16 0.59
N ASP A 187 17.88 -8.62 1.27
CA ASP A 187 17.69 -8.03 2.60
C ASP A 187 17.10 -6.62 2.59
N ASN A 188 17.30 -5.88 1.49
CA ASN A 188 16.87 -4.50 1.40
C ASN A 188 16.58 -4.04 -0.04
N LEU A 189 15.94 -2.88 -0.14
CA LEU A 189 15.55 -2.25 -1.39
C LEU A 189 16.72 -1.99 -2.37
N PHE A 190 17.93 -1.71 -1.85
CA PHE A 190 19.08 -1.36 -2.68
C PHE A 190 19.74 -2.58 -3.34
N GLU A 191 19.37 -3.78 -2.92
CA GLU A 191 19.83 -5.06 -3.48
C GLU A 191 18.90 -5.59 -4.57
N VAL A 192 17.68 -5.01 -4.70
CA VAL A 192 16.77 -5.34 -5.81
C VAL A 192 17.44 -4.97 -7.13
N ASP A 193 17.36 -5.86 -8.12
CA ASP A 193 18.06 -5.79 -9.40
C ASP A 193 17.99 -4.41 -10.10
N THR A 194 16.82 -3.81 -10.15
CA THR A 194 16.60 -2.50 -10.77
C THR A 194 17.26 -1.35 -10.00
N VAL A 195 17.32 -1.43 -8.68
CA VAL A 195 17.94 -0.41 -7.81
C VAL A 195 19.43 -0.64 -7.72
N ALA A 196 19.87 -1.89 -7.59
CA ALA A 196 21.30 -2.28 -7.56
C ALA A 196 22.04 -1.82 -8.82
N ALA A 197 21.39 -1.84 -9.99
CA ALA A 197 21.99 -1.34 -11.22
C ALA A 197 22.40 0.14 -11.13
N VAL A 198 21.57 0.97 -10.49
CA VAL A 198 21.87 2.40 -10.22
C VAL A 198 23.01 2.51 -9.21
N LEU A 199 22.95 1.72 -8.15
CA LEU A 199 23.97 1.70 -7.09
C LEU A 199 25.35 1.34 -7.65
N HIS A 200 25.45 0.27 -8.44
CA HIS A 200 26.69 -0.13 -9.11
C HIS A 200 27.23 0.94 -10.07
N HIS A 201 26.34 1.75 -10.68
CA HIS A 201 26.78 2.89 -11.48
C HIS A 201 27.43 3.98 -10.61
N VAL A 202 26.83 4.27 -9.45
CA VAL A 202 27.38 5.22 -8.47
C VAL A 202 28.73 4.75 -7.94
N GLU A 203 28.89 3.46 -7.63
CA GLU A 203 30.17 2.87 -7.21
C GLU A 203 31.27 3.13 -8.24
N ARG A 204 30.99 2.89 -9.52
CA ARG A 204 31.98 3.12 -10.61
C ARG A 204 32.38 4.59 -10.71
N ILE A 205 31.48 5.53 -10.53
CA ILE A 205 31.78 6.96 -10.63
C ILE A 205 32.52 7.46 -9.38
N SER A 206 32.11 7.00 -8.20
CA SER A 206 32.67 7.48 -6.92
C SER A 206 33.96 6.78 -6.51
N GLY A 207 34.22 5.59 -7.04
CA GLY A 207 35.30 4.70 -6.59
C GLY A 207 35.08 4.12 -5.19
N LYS A 208 33.84 4.23 -4.63
CA LYS A 208 33.46 3.67 -3.35
C LYS A 208 32.59 2.43 -3.56
N GLN A 209 32.59 1.52 -2.58
CA GLN A 209 31.75 0.34 -2.58
C GLN A 209 30.62 0.49 -1.58
N TYR A 210 29.44 -0.02 -1.94
CA TYR A 210 28.28 -0.10 -1.05
C TYR A 210 28.55 -1.13 0.05
N GLY A 211 28.24 -0.76 1.31
CA GLY A 211 28.43 -1.65 2.45
C GLY A 211 29.87 -1.80 2.96
N ALA A 212 30.84 -1.06 2.40
CA ALA A 212 32.24 -1.07 2.83
C ALA A 212 32.53 -0.03 3.91
#